data_dcf52b0e72f81a82a3354eb7b4e5f4a7
#
_entry.id   dcf52b0e72f81a82a3354eb7b4e5f4a7
#
_cell.length_a   1.000
_cell.length_b   1.000
_cell.length_c   1.000
_cell.angle_alpha   90.00
_cell.angle_beta   90.00
_cell.angle_gamma   90.00
#
_symmetry.space_group_name_H-M   'P 1'
#
loop_
_entity.id
_entity.type
_entity.pdbx_description
1 polymer ?
#
loop_
_entity_poly.entity_id
_entity_poly.type
_entity_poly.pdbx_seq_one_letter_code
_entity_poly.pdbx_strand_id
1 'polypeptide(L)'
;MNKLGKEAKVLLYGITITCVISFILVFGISSLMAKEYQKDLMQHDYFVAGYLLNHSDALKISAFTAERNENDIETGRNTLETIGYDDNLSAKLLPAVLLYRNRAMIALFFLMVFAFGIVYVLVIYYLSRQHKAINSAEKSIRDFLDGNTLSRIESEETGDWYSLFHAVNELSAILSAHADNAKQTKEFLQDIISDVSPVSYTHLRAHETLMNL
;
A
#
# COMPACT_ATOMS: atom_id res chain seq x y z
N MET A 1 -0.95 -9.42 15.35
CA MET A 1 -2.03 -8.68 14.66
C MET A 1 -2.87 -7.75 15.55
N ASN A 2 -2.81 -7.84 16.88
CA ASN A 2 -3.63 -6.99 17.79
C ASN A 2 -3.12 -5.55 18.03
N LYS A 3 -1.99 -5.15 17.48
CA LYS A 3 -1.38 -3.82 17.70
C LYS A 3 -1.53 -2.84 16.51
N LEU A 4 -2.17 -3.23 15.42
CA LEU A 4 -2.42 -2.30 14.32
C LEU A 4 -3.57 -1.34 14.69
N GLY A 5 -3.33 -0.04 14.50
CA GLY A 5 -4.35 0.99 14.67
C GLY A 5 -5.58 0.76 13.78
N LYS A 6 -6.71 1.38 14.09
CA LYS A 6 -7.96 1.25 13.32
C LYS A 6 -7.74 1.55 11.82
N GLU A 7 -6.96 2.57 11.50
CA GLU A 7 -6.66 2.99 10.12
C GLU A 7 -5.91 1.94 9.31
N ALA A 8 -4.90 1.30 9.92
CA ALA A 8 -4.17 0.22 9.26
C ALA A 8 -5.07 -0.99 8.96
N LYS A 9 -6.04 -1.29 9.84
CA LYS A 9 -7.04 -2.35 9.58
C LYS A 9 -7.95 -1.99 8.41
N VAL A 10 -8.45 -0.75 8.35
CA VAL A 10 -9.30 -0.27 7.24
C VAL A 10 -8.55 -0.36 5.92
N LEU A 11 -7.27 0.03 5.88
CA LEU A 11 -6.44 -0.05 4.68
C LEU A 11 -6.23 -1.51 4.24
N LEU A 12 -5.94 -2.42 5.16
CA LEU A 12 -5.82 -3.85 4.86
C LEU A 12 -7.15 -4.46 4.35
N TYR A 13 -8.28 -4.07 4.92
CA TYR A 13 -9.60 -4.49 4.40
C TYR A 13 -9.85 -3.94 3.01
N GLY A 14 -9.48 -2.68 2.73
CA GLY A 14 -9.56 -2.11 1.39
C GLY A 14 -8.75 -2.92 0.36
N ILE A 15 -7.51 -3.29 0.68
CA ILE A 15 -6.68 -4.12 -0.20
C ILE A 15 -7.31 -5.50 -0.43
N THR A 16 -7.84 -6.15 0.61
CA THR A 16 -8.47 -7.47 0.46
C THR A 16 -9.72 -7.41 -0.42
N ILE A 17 -10.55 -6.39 -0.27
CA ILE A 17 -11.75 -6.17 -1.11
C ILE A 17 -11.33 -5.94 -2.57
N THR A 18 -10.32 -5.09 -2.81
CA THR A 18 -9.79 -4.83 -4.16
C THR A 18 -9.25 -6.11 -4.79
N CYS A 19 -8.58 -6.96 -4.01
CA CYS A 19 -8.08 -8.26 -4.47
C CYS A 19 -9.23 -9.19 -4.92
N VAL A 20 -10.33 -9.26 -4.16
CA VAL A 20 -11.50 -10.07 -4.51
C VAL A 20 -12.17 -9.55 -5.80
N ILE A 21 -12.34 -8.23 -5.93
CA ILE A 21 -12.90 -7.62 -7.14
C ILE A 21 -12.02 -7.92 -8.36
N SER A 22 -10.70 -7.78 -8.21
CA SER A 22 -9.75 -8.09 -9.28
C SER A 22 -9.80 -9.56 -9.70
N PHE A 23 -10.02 -10.48 -8.76
CA PHE A 23 -10.19 -11.90 -9.08
C PHE A 23 -11.42 -12.17 -9.95
N ILE A 24 -12.55 -11.52 -9.66
CA ILE A 24 -13.77 -11.61 -10.46
C ILE A 24 -13.53 -11.06 -11.88
N LEU A 25 -12.82 -9.92 -11.98
CA LEU A 25 -12.47 -9.31 -13.27
C LEU A 25 -11.55 -10.23 -14.10
N VAL A 26 -10.54 -10.84 -13.49
CA VAL A 26 -9.65 -11.81 -14.18
C VAL A 26 -10.43 -12.97 -14.76
N PHE A 27 -11.40 -13.51 -14.02
CA PHE A 27 -12.27 -14.57 -14.51
C PHE A 27 -13.11 -14.11 -15.72
N GLY A 28 -13.69 -12.91 -15.64
CA GLY A 28 -14.45 -12.31 -16.75
C GLY A 28 -13.59 -12.11 -18.00
N ILE A 29 -12.42 -11.50 -17.86
CA ILE A 29 -11.48 -11.24 -18.97
C ILE A 29 -11.03 -12.55 -19.61
N SER A 30 -10.65 -13.56 -18.80
CA SER A 30 -10.25 -14.87 -19.33
C SER A 30 -11.37 -15.54 -20.13
N SER A 31 -12.63 -15.37 -19.72
CA SER A 31 -13.78 -15.89 -20.46
C SER A 31 -13.99 -15.18 -21.80
N LEU A 32 -13.79 -13.85 -21.83
CA LEU A 32 -13.89 -13.07 -23.08
C LEU A 32 -12.76 -13.44 -24.04
N MET A 33 -11.53 -13.54 -23.56
CA MET A 33 -10.37 -13.96 -24.38
C MET A 33 -10.57 -15.37 -24.95
N ALA A 34 -11.18 -16.28 -24.18
CA ALA A 34 -11.47 -17.62 -24.66
C ALA A 34 -12.52 -17.63 -25.80
N LYS A 35 -13.52 -16.74 -25.75
CA LYS A 35 -14.51 -16.58 -26.82
C LYS A 35 -13.88 -16.01 -28.10
N GLU A 36 -13.02 -14.99 -27.97
CA GLU A 36 -12.30 -14.44 -29.12
C GLU A 36 -11.38 -15.49 -29.76
N TYR A 37 -10.66 -16.24 -28.94
CA TYR A 37 -9.81 -17.35 -29.43
C TYR A 37 -10.65 -18.44 -30.12
N GLN A 38 -11.83 -18.78 -29.59
CA GLN A 38 -12.74 -19.73 -30.23
C GLN A 38 -13.17 -19.23 -31.62
N LYS A 39 -13.55 -17.96 -31.70
CA LYS A 39 -13.97 -17.35 -32.99
C LYS A 39 -12.84 -17.38 -34.03
N ASP A 40 -11.62 -16.99 -33.63
CA ASP A 40 -10.47 -17.00 -34.54
C ASP A 40 -10.07 -18.42 -34.97
N LEU A 41 -10.14 -19.39 -34.05
CA LEU A 41 -9.89 -20.80 -34.35
C LEU A 41 -10.93 -21.33 -35.35
N MET A 42 -12.22 -21.06 -35.15
CA MET A 42 -13.27 -21.51 -36.08
C MET A 42 -13.16 -20.85 -37.43
N GLN A 43 -12.82 -19.57 -37.53
CA GLN A 43 -12.56 -18.90 -38.79
C GLN A 43 -11.36 -19.52 -39.55
N HIS A 44 -10.33 -19.90 -38.81
CA HIS A 44 -9.19 -20.62 -39.39
C HIS A 44 -9.63 -21.98 -39.93
N ASP A 45 -10.40 -22.74 -39.17
CA ASP A 45 -10.88 -24.06 -39.56
C ASP A 45 -11.82 -23.98 -40.80
N TYR A 46 -12.71 -22.95 -40.85
CA TYR A 46 -13.53 -22.65 -42.01
C TYR A 46 -12.66 -22.35 -43.22
N PHE A 47 -11.64 -21.49 -43.10
CA PHE A 47 -10.74 -21.18 -44.18
C PHE A 47 -10.02 -22.44 -44.70
N VAL A 48 -9.44 -23.26 -43.81
CA VAL A 48 -8.72 -24.47 -44.19
C VAL A 48 -9.64 -25.46 -44.95
N ALA A 49 -10.85 -25.67 -44.41
CA ALA A 49 -11.83 -26.55 -45.04
C ALA A 49 -12.24 -26.05 -46.42
N GLY A 50 -12.58 -24.78 -46.57
CA GLY A 50 -12.97 -24.18 -47.85
C GLY A 50 -11.84 -24.15 -48.87
N TYR A 51 -10.61 -23.81 -48.43
CA TYR A 51 -9.44 -23.82 -49.29
C TYR A 51 -9.21 -25.22 -49.90
N LEU A 52 -9.30 -26.26 -49.07
CA LEU A 52 -9.12 -27.64 -49.54
C LEU A 52 -10.20 -28.09 -50.54
N LEU A 53 -11.41 -27.54 -50.41
CA LEU A 53 -12.52 -27.82 -51.33
C LEU A 53 -12.39 -27.04 -52.65
N ASN A 54 -12.02 -25.79 -52.60
CA ASN A 54 -11.93 -24.91 -53.76
C ASN A 54 -10.64 -25.11 -54.60
N HIS A 55 -9.58 -25.64 -53.97
CA HIS A 55 -8.24 -25.76 -54.58
C HIS A 55 -7.76 -27.22 -54.54
N SER A 56 -8.51 -28.12 -55.18
CA SER A 56 -8.25 -29.56 -55.17
C SER A 56 -6.85 -29.94 -55.67
N ASP A 57 -6.29 -29.17 -56.61
CA ASP A 57 -4.99 -29.41 -57.22
C ASP A 57 -3.81 -28.72 -56.51
N ALA A 58 -4.08 -27.90 -55.48
CA ALA A 58 -3.04 -27.24 -54.73
C ALA A 58 -2.35 -28.19 -53.74
N LEU A 59 -1.11 -27.85 -53.36
CA LEU A 59 -0.43 -28.56 -52.29
C LEU A 59 -1.22 -28.37 -51.01
N LYS A 60 -1.60 -29.46 -50.33
CA LYS A 60 -2.41 -29.42 -49.08
C LYS A 60 -1.81 -28.56 -48.00
N ILE A 61 -0.48 -28.38 -47.95
CA ILE A 61 0.21 -27.51 -47.02
C ILE A 61 -0.14 -26.03 -47.20
N SER A 62 -0.51 -25.66 -48.47
CA SER A 62 -0.90 -24.27 -48.77
C SER A 62 -2.18 -23.84 -48.04
N ALA A 63 -3.06 -24.77 -47.69
CA ALA A 63 -4.25 -24.47 -46.85
C ALA A 63 -3.89 -23.87 -45.49
N PHE A 64 -2.70 -24.11 -44.95
CA PHE A 64 -2.22 -23.60 -43.66
C PHE A 64 -1.32 -22.36 -43.80
N THR A 65 -0.83 -22.06 -45.01
CA THR A 65 0.12 -20.98 -45.26
C THR A 65 -0.38 -19.89 -46.20
N ALA A 66 -1.50 -20.14 -46.90
CA ALA A 66 -2.13 -19.16 -47.79
C ALA A 66 -2.80 -18.03 -47.00
N GLU A 67 -2.91 -16.89 -47.66
CA GLU A 67 -3.63 -15.75 -47.13
C GLU A 67 -5.13 -16.03 -47.04
N ARG A 68 -5.78 -15.70 -45.94
CA ARG A 68 -7.21 -15.93 -45.75
C ARG A 68 -8.04 -15.10 -46.71
N ASN A 69 -8.96 -15.74 -47.44
CA ASN A 69 -9.94 -15.04 -48.27
C ASN A 69 -11.37 -15.39 -47.87
N GLU A 70 -12.29 -14.45 -48.07
CA GLU A 70 -13.68 -14.59 -47.60
C GLU A 70 -14.42 -15.71 -48.33
N ASN A 71 -14.17 -15.95 -49.60
CA ASN A 71 -14.83 -16.98 -50.39
C ASN A 71 -14.53 -18.40 -49.86
N ASP A 72 -13.29 -18.66 -49.48
CA ASP A 72 -12.90 -19.96 -48.90
C ASP A 72 -13.49 -20.10 -47.49
N ILE A 73 -13.51 -19.03 -46.69
CA ILE A 73 -14.14 -19.03 -45.36
C ILE A 73 -15.64 -19.36 -45.48
N GLU A 74 -16.36 -18.76 -46.43
CA GLU A 74 -17.79 -19.00 -46.61
C GLU A 74 -18.06 -20.43 -47.09
N THR A 75 -17.31 -20.92 -48.05
CA THR A 75 -17.41 -22.29 -48.53
C THR A 75 -17.16 -23.30 -47.41
N GLY A 76 -16.13 -23.10 -46.62
CA GLY A 76 -15.81 -23.97 -45.51
C GLY A 76 -16.84 -23.90 -44.40
N ARG A 77 -17.35 -22.69 -44.10
CA ARG A 77 -18.44 -22.49 -43.11
C ARG A 77 -19.66 -23.31 -43.52
N ASN A 78 -20.18 -23.11 -44.70
CA ASN A 78 -21.36 -23.82 -45.21
C ASN A 78 -21.18 -25.33 -45.14
N THR A 79 -19.98 -25.84 -45.39
CA THR A 79 -19.69 -27.27 -45.34
C THR A 79 -19.62 -27.80 -43.92
N LEU A 80 -18.93 -27.09 -42.99
CA LEU A 80 -18.75 -27.53 -41.63
C LEU A 80 -20.02 -27.36 -40.77
N GLU A 81 -20.87 -26.40 -41.10
CA GLU A 81 -22.19 -26.24 -40.46
C GLU A 81 -23.08 -27.47 -40.70
N THR A 82 -22.98 -28.16 -41.85
CA THR A 82 -23.76 -29.39 -42.11
C THR A 82 -23.46 -30.53 -41.17
N ILE A 83 -22.29 -30.52 -40.51
CA ILE A 83 -21.88 -31.51 -39.52
C ILE A 83 -21.99 -31.00 -38.08
N GLY A 84 -22.61 -29.81 -37.88
CA GLY A 84 -22.81 -29.21 -36.57
C GLY A 84 -21.61 -28.45 -36.00
N TYR A 85 -20.61 -28.12 -36.88
CA TYR A 85 -19.50 -27.25 -36.48
C TYR A 85 -19.86 -25.82 -36.88
N ASP A 86 -20.55 -25.12 -35.96
CA ASP A 86 -21.09 -23.78 -36.16
C ASP A 86 -20.66 -22.81 -35.04
N ASP A 87 -20.94 -21.52 -35.21
CA ASP A 87 -20.58 -20.46 -34.27
C ASP A 87 -21.22 -20.62 -32.86
N ASN A 88 -22.25 -21.48 -32.72
CA ASN A 88 -22.91 -21.78 -31.45
C ASN A 88 -22.29 -23.00 -30.75
N LEU A 89 -21.27 -23.61 -31.34
CA LEU A 89 -20.63 -24.79 -30.78
C LEU A 89 -20.10 -24.51 -29.38
N SER A 90 -20.44 -25.39 -28.43
CA SER A 90 -19.97 -25.23 -27.06
C SER A 90 -18.45 -25.31 -26.98
N ALA A 91 -17.81 -24.31 -26.33
CA ALA A 91 -16.36 -24.30 -26.08
C ALA A 91 -15.87 -25.58 -25.37
N LYS A 92 -16.75 -26.31 -24.69
CA LYS A 92 -16.43 -27.61 -24.07
C LYS A 92 -16.07 -28.69 -25.06
N LEU A 93 -16.52 -28.59 -26.29
CA LEU A 93 -16.24 -29.54 -27.36
C LEU A 93 -14.92 -29.22 -28.10
N LEU A 94 -14.32 -28.07 -27.81
CA LEU A 94 -13.06 -27.63 -28.40
C LEU A 94 -11.91 -27.71 -27.37
N PRO A 95 -11.14 -28.80 -27.32
CA PRO A 95 -10.07 -28.97 -26.34
C PRO A 95 -9.04 -27.85 -26.37
N ALA A 96 -8.73 -27.31 -27.56
CA ALA A 96 -7.78 -26.20 -27.72
C ALA A 96 -8.26 -24.92 -26.98
N VAL A 97 -9.55 -24.60 -27.09
CA VAL A 97 -10.15 -23.45 -26.42
C VAL A 97 -10.14 -23.61 -24.89
N LEU A 98 -10.46 -24.81 -24.40
CA LEU A 98 -10.38 -25.13 -22.98
C LEU A 98 -8.97 -25.02 -22.42
N LEU A 99 -7.99 -25.54 -23.16
CA LEU A 99 -6.58 -25.48 -22.79
C LEU A 99 -6.08 -24.04 -22.75
N TYR A 100 -6.43 -23.23 -23.77
CA TYR A 100 -6.11 -21.81 -23.83
C TYR A 100 -6.72 -21.07 -22.63
N ARG A 101 -8.02 -21.25 -22.36
CA ARG A 101 -8.71 -20.63 -21.22
C ARG A 101 -8.06 -20.98 -19.90
N ASN A 102 -7.73 -22.25 -19.69
CA ASN A 102 -7.12 -22.70 -18.43
C ASN A 102 -5.71 -22.13 -18.27
N ARG A 103 -4.90 -22.10 -19.33
CA ARG A 103 -3.56 -21.48 -19.30
C ARG A 103 -3.64 -19.98 -19.06
N ALA A 104 -4.56 -19.28 -19.74
CA ALA A 104 -4.77 -17.86 -19.55
C ALA A 104 -5.22 -17.54 -18.10
N MET A 105 -6.16 -18.32 -17.54
CA MET A 105 -6.58 -18.17 -16.13
C MET A 105 -5.41 -18.36 -15.16
N ILE A 106 -4.60 -19.40 -15.35
CA ILE A 106 -3.45 -19.68 -14.48
C ILE A 106 -2.43 -18.52 -14.56
N ALA A 107 -2.09 -18.08 -15.80
CA ALA A 107 -1.13 -16.99 -15.97
C ALA A 107 -1.61 -15.67 -15.34
N LEU A 108 -2.87 -15.30 -15.59
CA LEU A 108 -3.47 -14.09 -15.01
C LEU A 108 -3.59 -14.18 -13.48
N PHE A 109 -3.91 -15.36 -12.93
CA PHE A 109 -3.95 -15.58 -11.50
C PHE A 109 -2.57 -15.35 -10.86
N PHE A 110 -1.51 -15.94 -11.40
CA PHE A 110 -0.15 -15.73 -10.88
C PHE A 110 0.31 -14.28 -11.01
N LEU A 111 0.00 -13.63 -12.13
CA LEU A 111 0.30 -12.20 -12.31
C LEU A 111 -0.39 -11.36 -11.24
N MET A 112 -1.66 -11.63 -10.96
CA MET A 112 -2.44 -10.93 -9.94
C MET A 112 -1.86 -11.16 -8.53
N VAL A 113 -1.58 -12.41 -8.16
CA VAL A 113 -0.99 -12.75 -6.85
C VAL A 113 0.35 -12.05 -6.67
N PHE A 114 1.18 -12.00 -7.71
CA PHE A 114 2.46 -11.32 -7.68
C PHE A 114 2.28 -9.79 -7.47
N ALA A 115 1.38 -9.16 -8.24
CA ALA A 115 1.12 -7.73 -8.13
C ALA A 115 0.59 -7.34 -6.74
N PHE A 116 -0.40 -8.08 -6.21
CA PHE A 116 -0.92 -7.83 -4.86
C PHE A 116 0.11 -8.15 -3.78
N GLY A 117 0.96 -9.15 -3.98
CA GLY A 117 2.08 -9.46 -3.09
C GLY A 117 3.03 -8.27 -2.93
N ILE A 118 3.40 -7.63 -4.04
CA ILE A 118 4.24 -6.42 -4.01
C ILE A 118 3.56 -5.30 -3.24
N VAL A 119 2.30 -5.00 -3.57
CA VAL A 119 1.53 -3.94 -2.90
C VAL A 119 1.44 -4.21 -1.40
N TYR A 120 1.17 -5.45 -1.01
CA TYR A 120 1.06 -5.85 0.39
C TYR A 120 2.38 -5.66 1.16
N VAL A 121 3.51 -6.04 0.56
CA VAL A 121 4.84 -5.84 1.14
C VAL A 121 5.15 -4.34 1.31
N LEU A 122 4.86 -3.51 0.30
CA LEU A 122 5.07 -2.07 0.36
C LEU A 122 4.24 -1.42 1.47
N VAL A 123 2.97 -1.82 1.61
CA VAL A 123 2.09 -1.30 2.66
C VAL A 123 2.58 -1.69 4.05
N ILE A 124 2.99 -2.95 4.26
CA ILE A 124 3.55 -3.38 5.54
C ILE A 124 4.84 -2.62 5.86
N TYR A 125 5.71 -2.44 4.87
CA TYR A 125 6.94 -1.66 5.05
C TYR A 125 6.64 -0.22 5.46
N TYR A 126 5.71 0.46 4.76
CA TYR A 126 5.29 1.82 5.07
C TYR A 126 4.69 1.95 6.48
N LEU A 127 3.74 1.06 6.83
CA LEU A 127 3.13 1.05 8.17
C LEU A 127 4.15 0.77 9.27
N SER A 128 5.11 -0.12 9.03
CA SER A 128 6.16 -0.44 10.00
C SER A 128 7.09 0.75 10.23
N ARG A 129 7.41 1.49 9.17
CA ARG A 129 8.23 2.71 9.26
C ARG A 129 7.51 3.80 10.06
N GLN A 130 6.23 4.05 9.77
CA GLN A 130 5.42 5.02 10.54
C GLN A 130 5.32 4.63 12.02
N HIS A 131 5.08 3.35 12.30
CA HIS A 131 4.97 2.88 13.68
C HIS A 131 6.26 3.05 14.48
N LYS A 132 7.41 2.82 13.85
CA LYS A 132 8.71 3.09 14.46
C LYS A 132 8.91 4.57 14.79
N ALA A 133 8.57 5.47 13.86
CA ALA A 133 8.67 6.91 14.06
C ALA A 133 7.80 7.40 15.25
N ILE A 134 6.55 6.95 15.30
CA ILE A 134 5.63 7.29 16.40
C ILE A 134 6.12 6.75 17.74
N ASN A 135 6.59 5.50 17.80
CA ASN A 135 7.12 4.92 19.05
C ASN A 135 8.40 5.64 19.52
N SER A 136 9.28 6.04 18.60
CA SER A 136 10.45 6.85 18.94
C SER A 136 10.07 8.19 19.51
N ALA A 137 9.09 8.86 18.90
CA ALA A 137 8.56 10.13 19.40
C ALA A 137 7.91 9.98 20.79
N GLU A 138 7.08 8.96 21.00
CA GLU A 138 6.47 8.67 22.30
C GLU A 138 7.56 8.48 23.37
N LYS A 139 8.60 7.71 23.07
CA LYS A 139 9.72 7.49 23.98
C LYS A 139 10.43 8.80 24.34
N SER A 140 10.77 9.62 23.34
CA SER A 140 11.45 10.91 23.56
C SER A 140 10.60 11.87 24.40
N ILE A 141 9.29 11.91 24.18
CA ILE A 141 8.36 12.72 25.00
C ILE A 141 8.33 12.20 26.45
N ARG A 142 8.26 10.89 26.67
CA ARG A 142 8.30 10.31 28.01
C ARG A 142 9.60 10.63 28.72
N ASP A 143 10.75 10.43 28.05
CA ASP A 143 12.07 10.75 28.61
C ASP A 143 12.16 12.24 29.01
N PHE A 144 11.56 13.14 28.21
CA PHE A 144 11.46 14.56 28.55
C PHE A 144 10.61 14.80 29.82
N LEU A 145 9.44 14.15 29.92
CA LEU A 145 8.55 14.26 31.07
C LEU A 145 9.17 13.66 32.35
N ASP A 146 10.03 12.65 32.22
CA ASP A 146 10.75 12.02 33.33
C ASP A 146 11.98 12.84 33.77
N GLY A 147 12.18 14.04 33.19
CA GLY A 147 13.19 15.01 33.61
C GLY A 147 14.43 15.09 32.70
N ASN A 148 14.51 14.31 31.63
CA ASN A 148 15.56 14.46 30.62
C ASN A 148 15.20 15.59 29.65
N THR A 149 15.43 16.83 30.05
CA THR A 149 15.12 18.04 29.26
C THR A 149 15.88 18.16 27.96
N LEU A 150 16.91 17.33 27.74
CA LEU A 150 17.69 17.26 26.50
C LEU A 150 17.12 16.25 25.49
N SER A 151 16.18 15.42 25.89
CA SER A 151 15.54 14.47 24.98
C SER A 151 14.84 15.18 23.82
N ARG A 152 15.10 14.75 22.61
CA ARG A 152 14.49 15.27 21.37
C ARG A 152 14.04 14.12 20.50
N ILE A 153 12.98 14.37 19.73
CA ILE A 153 12.50 13.43 18.74
C ILE A 153 13.45 13.50 17.55
N GLU A 154 14.09 12.34 17.22
CA GLU A 154 14.83 12.22 15.98
C GLU A 154 13.83 12.11 14.82
N SER A 155 13.87 13.06 13.90
CA SER A 155 13.05 13.07 12.70
C SER A 155 13.90 13.16 11.45
N GLU A 156 13.57 12.35 10.43
CA GLU A 156 14.13 12.55 9.10
C GLU A 156 13.59 13.88 8.53
N GLU A 157 14.46 14.67 7.89
CA GLU A 157 14.13 16.02 7.38
C GLU A 157 12.94 16.08 6.40
N THR A 158 12.45 14.94 5.88
CA THR A 158 11.44 14.83 4.83
C THR A 158 10.31 13.85 5.13
N GLY A 159 10.03 13.56 6.38
CA GLY A 159 8.95 12.62 6.76
C GLY A 159 7.58 13.29 6.92
N ASP A 160 6.49 12.52 6.77
CA ASP A 160 5.10 12.97 6.96
C ASP A 160 4.85 13.64 8.34
N TRP A 161 5.65 13.29 9.35
CA TRP A 161 5.58 13.79 10.72
C TRP A 161 6.61 14.88 11.04
N TYR A 162 7.43 15.30 10.07
CA TYR A 162 8.52 16.24 10.30
C TYR A 162 8.06 17.54 10.98
N SER A 163 7.02 18.18 10.45
CA SER A 163 6.52 19.45 11.01
C SER A 163 5.99 19.28 12.43
N LEU A 164 5.32 18.17 12.73
CA LEU A 164 4.83 17.85 14.06
C LEU A 164 5.99 17.62 15.04
N PHE A 165 6.97 16.81 14.67
CA PHE A 165 8.13 16.51 15.50
C PHE A 165 9.00 17.74 15.75
N HIS A 166 9.15 18.60 14.73
CA HIS A 166 9.81 19.87 14.87
C HIS A 166 9.10 20.79 15.88
N ALA A 167 7.78 20.94 15.76
CA ALA A 167 6.99 21.72 16.70
C ALA A 167 7.06 21.18 18.14
N VAL A 168 7.06 19.87 18.33
CA VAL A 168 7.22 19.26 19.66
C VAL A 168 8.63 19.50 20.21
N ASN A 169 9.66 19.42 19.38
CA ASN A 169 11.02 19.71 19.80
C ASN A 169 11.22 21.20 20.17
N GLU A 170 10.61 22.10 19.43
CA GLU A 170 10.59 23.54 19.75
C GLU A 170 9.86 23.80 21.05
N LEU A 171 8.70 23.21 21.27
CA LEU A 171 7.97 23.31 22.54
C LEU A 171 8.81 22.78 23.72
N SER A 172 9.47 21.66 23.54
CA SER A 172 10.35 21.07 24.55
C SER A 172 11.52 22.00 24.88
N ALA A 173 12.10 22.71 23.88
CA ALA A 173 13.16 23.69 24.11
C ALA A 173 12.67 24.89 24.92
N ILE A 174 11.49 25.42 24.58
CA ILE A 174 10.87 26.55 25.31
C ILE A 174 10.57 26.16 26.76
N LEU A 175 9.99 24.97 26.99
CA LEU A 175 9.69 24.49 28.32
C LEU A 175 10.96 24.27 29.17
N SER A 176 12.01 23.74 28.58
CA SER A 176 13.33 23.60 29.25
C SER A 176 13.88 24.96 29.69
N ALA A 177 13.87 25.94 28.78
CA ALA A 177 14.33 27.31 29.12
C ALA A 177 13.50 27.96 30.21
N HIS A 178 12.18 27.78 30.25
CA HIS A 178 11.33 28.26 31.32
C HIS A 178 11.62 27.56 32.66
N ALA A 179 11.84 26.26 32.66
CA ALA A 179 12.21 25.51 33.87
C ALA A 179 13.56 25.99 34.45
N ASP A 180 14.56 26.23 33.61
CA ASP A 180 15.86 26.74 34.01
C ASP A 180 15.75 28.16 34.59
N ASN A 181 14.99 29.05 33.93
CA ASN A 181 14.71 30.40 34.48
C ASN A 181 13.99 30.36 35.82
N ALA A 182 13.00 29.49 35.95
CA ALA A 182 12.28 29.32 37.24
C ALA A 182 13.22 28.82 38.35
N LYS A 183 14.13 27.92 38.04
CA LYS A 183 15.14 27.43 38.98
C LYS A 183 16.09 28.53 39.40
N GLN A 184 16.63 29.31 38.46
CA GLN A 184 17.50 30.45 38.75
C GLN A 184 16.80 31.50 39.59
N THR A 185 15.53 31.81 39.28
CA THR A 185 14.74 32.76 40.09
C THR A 185 14.55 32.25 41.51
N LYS A 186 14.29 30.95 41.68
CA LYS A 186 14.15 30.34 43.01
C LYS A 186 15.46 30.41 43.79
N GLU A 187 16.59 30.08 43.18
CA GLU A 187 17.90 30.16 43.79
C GLU A 187 18.21 31.62 44.20
N PHE A 188 17.99 32.61 43.32
CA PHE A 188 18.15 34.01 43.61
C PHE A 188 17.26 34.49 44.80
N LEU A 189 15.98 34.05 44.87
CA LEU A 189 15.13 34.37 45.99
C LEU A 189 15.60 33.72 47.29
N GLN A 190 16.13 32.50 47.24
CA GLN A 190 16.72 31.84 48.42
C GLN A 190 17.96 32.60 48.94
N ASP A 191 18.80 33.07 48.04
CA ASP A 191 19.98 33.86 48.38
C ASP A 191 19.59 35.17 49.06
N ILE A 192 18.61 35.91 48.49
CA ILE A 192 18.11 37.14 49.08
C ILE A 192 17.53 36.87 50.50
N ILE A 193 16.72 35.82 50.67
CA ILE A 193 16.15 35.47 51.97
C ILE A 193 17.26 35.11 52.96
N SER A 194 18.29 34.45 52.54
CA SER A 194 19.45 34.08 53.34
C SER A 194 20.23 35.33 53.82
N ASP A 195 20.41 36.31 52.91
CA ASP A 195 21.14 37.57 53.20
C ASP A 195 20.32 38.53 54.10
N VAL A 196 19.03 38.60 53.92
CA VAL A 196 18.14 39.50 54.69
C VAL A 196 17.85 38.96 56.10
N SER A 197 17.79 37.64 56.29
CA SER A 197 17.49 37.00 57.55
C SER A 197 18.44 37.40 58.70
N PRO A 198 19.76 37.39 58.56
CA PRO A 198 20.69 37.85 59.62
C PRO A 198 20.56 39.33 59.97
N VAL A 199 20.33 40.18 58.93
CA VAL A 199 20.21 41.64 59.13
C VAL A 199 18.92 42.00 59.91
N SER A 200 17.83 41.33 59.55
CA SER A 200 16.53 41.53 60.28
C SER A 200 16.61 41.06 61.73
N TYR A 201 17.35 39.97 62.00
CA TYR A 201 17.49 39.45 63.35
C TYR A 201 18.39 40.38 64.26
N THR A 202 19.43 40.92 63.63
CA THR A 202 20.30 41.90 64.37
C THR A 202 19.60 43.23 64.66
N HIS A 203 18.76 43.68 63.67
CA HIS A 203 17.96 44.90 63.88
C HIS A 203 16.85 44.75 64.98
N LEU A 204 16.18 43.58 64.95
CA LEU A 204 15.17 43.27 65.99
C LEU A 204 15.84 43.16 67.36
N ARG A 205 16.97 42.55 67.46
CA ARG A 205 17.70 42.40 68.72
C ARG A 205 18.26 43.75 69.26
N ALA A 206 18.70 44.63 68.37
CA ALA A 206 19.11 46.00 68.73
C ALA A 206 17.94 46.85 69.23
N HIS A 207 16.75 46.65 68.63
CA HIS A 207 15.53 47.34 69.02
C HIS A 207 15.02 46.85 70.39
N GLU A 208 15.10 45.54 70.68
CA GLU A 208 14.74 44.96 71.99
C GLU A 208 15.68 45.43 73.11
N THR A 209 16.99 45.56 72.82
CA THR A 209 17.96 46.06 73.81
C THR A 209 17.79 47.55 74.11
N LEU A 210 17.32 48.37 73.12
CA LEU A 210 17.01 49.78 73.34
C LEU A 210 15.70 50.04 74.12
N MET A 211 14.77 49.10 74.09
CA MET A 211 13.50 49.24 74.84
C MET A 211 13.60 48.72 76.26
N ASN A 212 14.66 48.05 76.68
CA ASN A 212 14.92 47.52 78.00
C ASN A 212 15.93 48.35 78.84
N LEU A 213 16.29 49.56 78.42
CA LEU A 213 17.05 50.59 79.12
C LEU A 213 16.13 51.73 79.47
#